data_e8715a63a04fb549f6dae21f64300a5e
#
_entry.id   e8715a63a04fb549f6dae21f64300a5e
#
_cell.length_a   1.000
_cell.length_b   1.000
_cell.length_c   1.000
_cell.angle_alpha   90.00
_cell.angle_beta   90.00
_cell.angle_gamma   90.00
#
_symmetry.space_group_name_H-M   'P 1'
#
loop_
_entity.id
_entity.type
_entity.pdbx_description
1 polymer ?
#
loop_
_entity_poly.entity_id
_entity_poly.type
_entity_poly.pdbx_seq_one_letter_code
_entity_poly.pdbx_strand_id
1 'polypeptide(L)'
;MNDYFIYTEKGYCYYNFNYNGDKPIIYGLYIEKDCRRQGNARHLLELVIAEIRQKGFNDKIFAQAEPRENSIDKDTLTKFYESMGLTVYEDDNEKEI
;
A
#
# COMPACT_ATOMS: atom_id res chain seq x y z
N MET A 1 -15.98 10.59 2.05
CA MET A 1 -14.68 10.02 2.30
C MET A 1 -14.78 8.52 2.39
N ASN A 2 -14.20 7.83 1.47
CA ASN A 2 -14.37 6.38 1.42
C ASN A 2 -13.05 5.67 1.51
N ASP A 3 -12.81 5.09 2.65
CA ASP A 3 -11.67 4.22 2.83
C ASP A 3 -12.09 2.82 2.51
N TYR A 4 -11.24 2.12 1.82
CA TYR A 4 -11.48 0.73 1.49
C TYR A 4 -10.51 -0.13 2.26
N PHE A 5 -10.90 -1.38 2.46
CA PHE A 5 -10.20 -2.22 3.39
C PHE A 5 -10.29 -3.66 2.90
N ILE A 6 -9.16 -4.26 2.63
CA ILE A 6 -9.13 -5.65 2.25
C ILE A 6 -8.55 -6.45 3.40
N TYR A 7 -9.27 -7.45 3.79
CA TYR A 7 -9.00 -8.26 4.97
C TYR A 7 -8.81 -9.69 4.56
N THR A 8 -7.80 -10.31 5.08
CA THR A 8 -7.61 -11.75 4.92
C THR A 8 -7.26 -12.32 6.29
N GLU A 9 -7.18 -13.62 6.40
CA GLU A 9 -6.76 -14.24 7.63
C GLU A 9 -5.34 -13.87 8.01
N LYS A 10 -4.55 -13.46 7.03
CA LYS A 10 -3.13 -13.25 7.24
C LYS A 10 -2.73 -11.79 7.34
N GLY A 11 -3.67 -10.88 7.12
CA GLY A 11 -3.37 -9.48 7.22
C GLY A 11 -4.42 -8.62 6.58
N TYR A 12 -4.14 -7.34 6.48
CA TYR A 12 -5.10 -6.41 5.90
C TYR A 12 -4.39 -5.27 5.21
N CYS A 13 -5.13 -4.54 4.42
CA CYS A 13 -4.59 -3.39 3.71
C CYS A 13 -5.68 -2.34 3.53
N TYR A 14 -5.32 -1.10 3.77
CA TYR A 14 -6.22 0.04 3.54
C TYR A 14 -5.83 0.76 2.28
N TYR A 15 -6.81 1.29 1.57
CA TYR A 15 -6.53 2.22 0.49
C TYR A 15 -7.72 3.15 0.31
N ASN A 16 -7.51 4.28 -0.33
CA ASN A 16 -8.61 5.15 -0.71
C ASN A 16 -8.25 5.87 -2.00
N PHE A 17 -9.16 6.73 -2.46
CA PHE A 17 -8.96 7.47 -3.69
C PHE A 17 -8.90 8.97 -3.42
N ASN A 18 -8.21 9.35 -2.35
CA ASN A 18 -8.18 10.74 -1.92
C ASN A 18 -6.86 11.43 -2.16
N TYR A 19 -5.92 10.75 -2.81
CA TYR A 19 -4.60 11.33 -2.98
C TYR A 19 -4.58 12.26 -4.18
N ASN A 20 -4.19 13.49 -3.93
CA ASN A 20 -3.93 14.46 -4.99
C ASN A 20 -5.06 14.48 -6.03
N GLY A 21 -6.26 14.72 -5.53
CA GLY A 21 -7.45 14.58 -6.34
C GLY A 21 -7.84 13.13 -6.39
N ASP A 22 -8.56 12.56 -7.00
CA ASP A 22 -9.16 11.25 -6.88
C ASP A 22 -8.22 10.10 -7.27
N LYS A 23 -7.01 10.10 -6.79
CA LYS A 23 -6.06 9.04 -7.10
C LYS A 23 -5.98 8.02 -5.98
N PRO A 24 -5.75 6.75 -6.32
CA PRO A 24 -5.68 5.71 -5.30
C PRO A 24 -4.36 5.77 -4.55
N ILE A 25 -4.43 5.58 -3.25
CA ILE A 25 -3.24 5.47 -2.43
C ILE A 25 -3.44 4.35 -1.41
N ILE A 26 -2.43 3.50 -1.30
CA ILE A 26 -2.38 2.43 -0.31
C ILE A 26 -1.62 2.98 0.87
N TYR A 27 -2.21 2.95 2.05
CA TYR A 27 -1.58 3.62 3.18
C TYR A 27 -1.51 2.78 4.45
N GLY A 28 -1.86 1.53 4.40
CA GLY A 28 -1.69 0.68 5.56
C GLY A 28 -1.68 -0.76 5.14
N LEU A 29 -0.57 -1.42 5.35
CA LEU A 29 -0.41 -2.82 5.02
C LEU A 29 0.12 -3.52 6.26
N TYR A 30 -0.59 -4.54 6.69
CA TYR A 30 -0.18 -5.30 7.86
C TYR A 30 -0.32 -6.80 7.57
N ILE A 31 0.71 -7.54 7.91
CA ILE A 31 0.70 -9.00 7.81
C ILE A 31 0.91 -9.55 9.21
N GLU A 32 0.09 -10.50 9.59
CA GLU A 32 0.21 -11.14 10.90
C GLU A 32 1.62 -11.68 11.08
N LYS A 33 2.11 -11.57 12.31
CA LYS A 33 3.49 -11.87 12.61
C LYS A 33 3.91 -13.26 12.12
N ASP A 34 3.07 -14.24 12.31
CA ASP A 34 3.40 -15.61 11.93
C ASP A 34 3.28 -15.88 10.46
N CYS A 35 2.78 -14.90 9.71
CA CYS A 35 2.53 -15.07 8.29
C CYS A 35 3.49 -14.28 7.42
N ARG A 36 4.53 -13.72 8.00
CA ARG A 36 5.47 -12.89 7.27
C ARG A 36 6.51 -13.72 6.53
N ARG A 37 7.08 -13.10 5.50
CA ARG A 37 8.13 -13.72 4.70
C ARG A 37 7.68 -14.98 4.01
N GLN A 38 6.40 -15.06 3.70
CA GLN A 38 5.82 -16.20 3.00
C GLN A 38 5.08 -15.77 1.76
N GLY A 39 5.32 -14.56 1.29
CA GLY A 39 4.65 -14.07 0.11
C GLY A 39 3.26 -13.51 0.36
N ASN A 40 2.84 -13.43 1.62
CA ASN A 40 1.48 -12.97 1.91
C ASN A 40 1.29 -11.49 1.65
N ALA A 41 2.33 -10.69 1.90
CA ALA A 41 2.23 -9.26 1.62
C ALA A 41 2.06 -9.02 0.12
N ARG A 42 2.82 -9.74 -0.69
CA ARG A 42 2.70 -9.62 -2.14
C ARG A 42 1.31 -10.04 -2.59
N HIS A 43 0.82 -11.14 -2.07
CA HIS A 43 -0.49 -11.63 -2.44
C HIS A 43 -1.58 -10.62 -2.07
N LEU A 44 -1.49 -10.06 -0.88
CA LEU A 44 -2.47 -9.08 -0.43
C LEU A 44 -2.44 -7.84 -1.32
N LEU A 45 -1.25 -7.35 -1.65
CA LEU A 45 -1.15 -6.19 -2.53
C LEU A 45 -1.67 -6.50 -3.92
N GLU A 46 -1.47 -7.72 -4.41
CA GLU A 46 -2.02 -8.09 -5.70
C GLU A 46 -3.54 -8.00 -5.68
N LEU A 47 -4.16 -8.41 -4.59
CA LEU A 47 -5.61 -8.30 -4.46
C LEU A 47 -6.05 -6.84 -4.45
N VAL A 48 -5.32 -6.00 -3.74
CA VAL A 48 -5.65 -4.58 -3.68
C VAL A 48 -5.53 -3.94 -5.05
N ILE A 49 -4.43 -4.21 -5.74
CA ILE A 49 -4.21 -3.65 -7.07
C ILE A 49 -5.30 -4.10 -8.02
N ALA A 50 -5.65 -5.39 -7.97
CA ALA A 50 -6.70 -5.91 -8.84
C ALA A 50 -8.02 -5.21 -8.57
N GLU A 51 -8.34 -4.98 -7.31
CA GLU A 51 -9.58 -4.32 -6.97
C GLU A 51 -9.60 -2.88 -7.46
N ILE A 52 -8.49 -2.16 -7.33
CA ILE A 52 -8.40 -0.80 -7.82
C ILE A 52 -8.59 -0.76 -9.33
N ARG A 53 -7.98 -1.70 -10.04
CA ARG A 53 -8.13 -1.76 -11.48
C ARG A 53 -9.57 -2.09 -11.89
N GLN A 54 -10.23 -2.94 -11.13
CA GLN A 54 -11.62 -3.26 -11.40
C GLN A 54 -12.54 -2.08 -11.21
N LYS A 55 -12.15 -1.15 -10.36
CA LYS A 55 -12.93 0.07 -10.17
C LYS A 55 -12.73 1.05 -11.31
N GLY A 56 -11.93 0.68 -12.30
CA GLY A 56 -11.77 1.50 -13.49
C GLY A 56 -10.55 2.40 -13.49
N PHE A 57 -9.71 2.30 -12.48
CA PHE A 57 -8.54 3.16 -12.42
C PHE A 57 -7.34 2.45 -13.02
N ASN A 58 -6.78 3.01 -14.07
CA ASN A 58 -5.72 2.35 -14.83
C ASN A 58 -4.39 3.09 -14.85
N ASP A 59 -4.27 4.12 -14.02
CA ASP A 59 -3.06 4.90 -13.97
C ASP A 59 -2.25 4.53 -12.73
N LYS A 60 -1.31 5.36 -12.32
CA LYS A 60 -0.45 5.08 -11.19
C LYS A 60 -1.22 4.86 -9.90
N ILE A 61 -0.79 3.90 -9.13
CA ILE A 61 -1.31 3.66 -7.79
C ILE A 61 -0.22 4.07 -6.82
N PHE A 62 -0.55 4.93 -5.88
CA PHE A 62 0.42 5.45 -4.93
C PHE A 62 0.43 4.61 -3.66
N ALA A 63 1.53 4.66 -2.94
CA ALA A 63 1.66 3.93 -1.68
C ALA A 63 2.44 4.78 -0.70
N GLN A 64 2.01 4.77 0.54
CA GLN A 64 2.72 5.46 1.61
C GLN A 64 3.54 4.43 2.36
N ALA A 65 4.86 4.58 2.31
CA ALA A 65 5.76 3.63 2.95
C ALA A 65 5.96 4.01 4.40
N GLU A 66 5.08 3.49 5.24
CA GLU A 66 5.10 3.81 6.66
C GLU A 66 5.07 2.51 7.44
N PRO A 67 6.22 2.04 7.91
CA PRO A 67 6.25 0.76 8.62
C PRO A 67 5.40 0.80 9.87
N ARG A 68 4.63 -0.25 10.09
CA ARG A 68 3.80 -0.36 11.27
C ARG A 68 4.54 -0.94 12.43
N GLU A 69 5.69 -1.55 12.17
CA GLU A 69 6.47 -2.17 13.21
C GLU A 69 7.94 -1.92 12.95
N ASN A 70 8.73 -2.09 13.98
CA ASN A 70 10.15 -1.83 13.89
C ASN A 70 10.92 -2.92 13.16
N SER A 71 10.25 -3.99 12.79
CA SER A 71 10.94 -5.12 12.17
C SER A 71 11.30 -4.87 10.71
N ILE A 72 10.74 -3.83 10.12
CA ILE A 72 11.03 -3.53 8.73
C ILE A 72 11.24 -2.02 8.62
N ASP A 73 12.29 -1.60 7.93
CA ASP A 73 12.54 -0.19 7.82
C ASP A 73 11.86 0.39 6.59
N LYS A 74 11.86 1.72 6.54
CA LYS A 74 11.14 2.42 5.50
C LYS A 74 11.72 2.15 4.12
N ASP A 75 13.05 2.05 4.02
CA ASP A 75 13.67 1.81 2.73
C ASP A 75 13.29 0.44 2.17
N THR A 76 13.26 -0.55 3.01
CA THR A 76 12.89 -1.90 2.59
C THR A 76 11.43 -1.92 2.13
N LEU A 77 10.58 -1.26 2.88
CA LEU A 77 9.16 -1.20 2.52
C LEU A 77 8.96 -0.44 1.22
N THR A 78 9.70 0.66 1.03
CA THR A 78 9.62 1.43 -0.19
C THR A 78 10.00 0.58 -1.40
N LYS A 79 11.10 -0.16 -1.28
CA LYS A 79 11.53 -1.00 -2.39
C LYS A 79 10.53 -2.10 -2.67
N PHE A 80 9.91 -2.62 -1.63
CA PHE A 80 8.90 -3.65 -1.82
C PHE A 80 7.72 -3.09 -2.62
N TYR A 81 7.22 -1.93 -2.23
CA TYR A 81 6.12 -1.33 -2.96
C TYR A 81 6.50 -1.04 -4.41
N GLU A 82 7.71 -0.52 -4.62
CA GLU A 82 8.13 -0.21 -5.97
C GLU A 82 8.25 -1.46 -6.82
N SER A 83 8.66 -2.57 -6.20
CA SER A 83 8.76 -3.82 -6.94
C SER A 83 7.40 -4.34 -7.38
N MET A 84 6.34 -3.85 -6.74
CA MET A 84 4.98 -4.21 -7.12
C MET A 84 4.38 -3.25 -8.14
N GLY A 85 5.18 -2.30 -8.60
CA GLY A 85 4.70 -1.34 -9.58
C GLY A 85 4.00 -0.14 -9.00
N LEU A 86 4.14 0.07 -7.70
CA LEU A 86 3.51 1.22 -7.04
C LEU A 86 4.46 2.41 -7.00
N THR A 87 3.88 3.60 -6.91
CA THR A 87 4.65 4.83 -6.80
C THR A 87 4.60 5.28 -5.35
N VAL A 88 5.75 5.30 -4.70
CA VAL A 88 5.78 5.60 -3.27
C VAL A 88 5.68 7.11 -3.05
N TYR A 89 4.78 7.47 -2.16
CA TYR A 89 4.54 8.84 -1.78
C TYR A 89 5.54 9.24 -0.70
N GLU A 90 6.13 10.42 -0.86
CA GLU A 90 7.14 10.88 0.07
C GLU A 90 6.60 12.06 0.84
N ASP A 91 6.30 11.85 2.11
CA ASP A 91 5.81 12.91 2.95
C ASP A 91 6.77 14.06 3.04
N ASP A 92 8.04 13.75 3.10
CA ASP A 92 9.04 14.78 3.29
C ASP A 92 9.01 15.82 2.20
N ASN A 93 8.69 15.40 1.00
CA ASN A 93 8.69 16.32 -0.11
C ASN A 93 7.68 17.41 0.05
N GLU A 94 6.62 17.13 0.74
CA GLU A 94 5.59 18.11 0.88
C GLU A 94 5.95 19.19 1.85
N LYS A 95 6.79 18.87 2.78
CA LYS A 95 7.17 19.83 3.78
C LYS A 95 8.10 20.89 3.26
N GLU A 96 8.66 20.61 2.15
CA GLU A 96 9.60 21.54 1.56
C GLU A 96 8.92 22.77 1.03
N ILE A 97 7.69 22.69 0.81
CA ILE A 97 6.97 23.77 0.19
C ILE A 97 6.41 24.82 1.14
#